data_756f5631d8b033e459fbf9af9e368d63
#
_entry.id   756f5631d8b033e459fbf9af9e368d63
#
_cell.length_a   1.000
_cell.length_b   1.000
_cell.length_c   1.000
_cell.angle_alpha   90.00
_cell.angle_beta   90.00
_cell.angle_gamma   90.00
#
_symmetry.space_group_name_H-M   'P 1'
#
loop_
_entity.id
_entity.type
_entity.pdbx_description
1 polymer ?
#
loop_
_entity_poly.entity_id
_entity_poly.type
_entity_poly.pdbx_seq_one_letter_code
_entity_poly.pdbx_strand_id
1 'polypeptide(L)'
;MKFKKVKQLLMVLVSMMLLIPTLLVFVPKAHADDTDATYAKIKKNGVLVVGMSADYAPFEFHTTINGRDEIVGFEVAMAKQLAKDLGVKMQIKEMGFDGLIGALQTGKIDVIISGINATPEREQVVSFSKPYMSPKQTVLILKKNAPQFTTDVSSFAGKKVGAQRQTTQETFVQENMANSKLVSLQKVPDLVSQLSAGKIAGVVLNDPISEAYAQQNKALAVIYPKPNESEGAVSIAMPKNSPVLQAKINAAIDQMVSSGQLNKFKKEANTLMFAKQSFWAKYGNLFVKGTLITLALAAVAVIIGVVLGTILALFKLSPNFILRVIGNVYVEYVRGTPLLVQAFMVFFGTQVIGLNLSAFAAGSLAMGLNSAAYVAEIIRSGINSVDGGQTEAARSLGLSKRKTMRFIVLPQAVKNILPALGNEFVTVIKEGSVVSVIGVGELMFQTGVVQGASFKPFFPLLIASFIYFILTFTISRALGYAEKRMARTSR
;
A
#
# COMPACT_ATOMS: atom_id res chain seq x y z
N MET A 1 -16.00 20.26 -42.37
CA MET A 1 -14.87 19.29 -42.56
C MET A 1 -13.97 19.08 -41.37
N LYS A 2 -13.72 20.05 -40.48
CA LYS A 2 -12.83 19.90 -39.29
C LYS A 2 -13.39 18.97 -38.20
N PHE A 3 -14.69 18.95 -37.94
CA PHE A 3 -15.30 18.11 -36.89
C PHE A 3 -15.25 16.58 -37.16
N LYS A 4 -15.34 16.16 -38.43
CA LYS A 4 -15.24 14.74 -38.81
C LYS A 4 -13.83 14.17 -38.59
N LYS A 5 -12.77 14.97 -38.86
CA LYS A 5 -11.38 14.58 -38.64
C LYS A 5 -11.03 14.49 -37.15
N VAL A 6 -11.60 15.37 -36.31
CA VAL A 6 -11.41 15.33 -34.86
C VAL A 6 -12.08 14.08 -34.27
N LYS A 7 -13.29 13.73 -34.72
CA LYS A 7 -13.98 12.52 -34.27
C LYS A 7 -13.28 11.22 -34.70
N GLN A 8 -12.69 11.19 -35.88
CA GLN A 8 -11.88 10.07 -36.34
C GLN A 8 -10.57 9.96 -35.58
N LEU A 9 -9.90 11.07 -35.25
CA LEU A 9 -8.69 11.09 -34.45
C LEU A 9 -8.95 10.65 -32.99
N LEU A 10 -10.10 11.08 -32.44
CA LEU A 10 -10.54 10.63 -31.10
C LEU A 10 -10.84 9.12 -31.08
N MET A 11 -11.51 8.60 -32.13
CA MET A 11 -11.75 7.15 -32.25
C MET A 11 -10.45 6.36 -32.38
N VAL A 12 -9.48 6.85 -33.16
CA VAL A 12 -8.15 6.20 -33.28
C VAL A 12 -7.39 6.24 -31.95
N LEU A 13 -7.45 7.35 -31.22
CA LEU A 13 -6.82 7.46 -29.88
C LEU A 13 -7.49 6.56 -28.84
N VAL A 14 -8.82 6.48 -28.84
CA VAL A 14 -9.57 5.56 -27.98
C VAL A 14 -9.29 4.10 -28.37
N SER A 15 -9.19 3.80 -29.67
CA SER A 15 -8.82 2.46 -30.17
C SER A 15 -7.37 2.11 -29.81
N MET A 16 -6.44 3.06 -29.88
CA MET A 16 -5.06 2.87 -29.40
C MET A 16 -4.99 2.69 -27.88
N MET A 17 -5.78 3.43 -27.13
CA MET A 17 -5.86 3.26 -25.65
C MET A 17 -6.46 1.91 -25.25
N LEU A 18 -7.40 1.36 -26.04
CA LEU A 18 -7.98 0.03 -25.84
C LEU A 18 -7.06 -1.09 -26.37
N LEU A 19 -6.14 -0.80 -27.29
CA LEU A 19 -5.17 -1.77 -27.82
C LEU A 19 -3.89 -1.91 -26.95
N ILE A 20 -3.57 -0.91 -26.14
CA ILE A 20 -2.41 -1.01 -25.22
C ILE A 20 -2.54 -2.18 -24.23
N PRO A 21 -3.71 -2.47 -23.60
CA PRO A 21 -3.84 -3.67 -22.78
C PRO A 21 -3.85 -4.99 -23.57
N THR A 22 -4.22 -4.99 -24.85
CA THR A 22 -4.24 -6.22 -25.67
C THR A 22 -2.89 -6.58 -26.29
N LEU A 23 -1.98 -5.63 -26.47
CA LEU A 23 -0.60 -5.88 -26.91
C LEU A 23 0.32 -6.36 -25.78
N LEU A 24 -0.09 -6.20 -24.50
CA LEU A 24 0.64 -6.70 -23.33
C LEU A 24 0.30 -8.15 -22.94
N VAL A 25 -0.60 -8.82 -23.65
CA VAL A 25 -0.97 -10.24 -23.42
C VAL A 25 -0.20 -11.20 -24.34
N PHE A 26 1.01 -10.87 -24.78
CA PHE A 26 1.96 -11.90 -25.15
C PHE A 26 2.69 -12.38 -23.90
N VAL A 27 1.98 -13.15 -23.03
CA VAL A 27 2.61 -14.03 -22.08
C VAL A 27 3.24 -15.15 -22.89
N PRO A 28 4.58 -15.29 -22.91
CA PRO A 28 5.14 -16.50 -23.45
C PRO A 28 4.57 -17.67 -22.63
N LYS A 29 3.89 -18.61 -23.28
CA LYS A 29 3.56 -19.90 -22.67
C LYS A 29 4.89 -20.50 -22.19
N ALA A 30 5.12 -20.47 -20.89
CA ALA A 30 6.16 -21.26 -20.28
C ALA A 30 5.87 -22.70 -20.64
N HIS A 31 6.76 -23.32 -21.39
CA HIS A 31 6.75 -24.76 -21.55
C HIS A 31 6.90 -25.35 -20.16
N ALA A 32 5.99 -26.25 -19.80
CA ALA A 32 6.06 -27.04 -18.60
C ALA A 32 7.26 -28.02 -18.77
N ASP A 33 8.43 -27.56 -18.36
CA ASP A 33 9.47 -28.49 -17.92
C ASP A 33 9.05 -29.01 -16.54
N ASP A 34 9.20 -30.29 -16.27
CA ASP A 34 8.82 -31.01 -15.03
C ASP A 34 9.53 -30.53 -13.76
N THR A 35 10.29 -29.45 -13.83
CA THR A 35 10.95 -28.81 -12.69
C THR A 35 10.10 -27.63 -12.22
N ASP A 36 9.63 -27.71 -10.96
CA ASP A 36 8.97 -26.62 -10.23
C ASP A 36 9.82 -25.33 -10.32
N ALA A 37 9.43 -24.43 -11.23
CA ALA A 37 10.17 -23.21 -11.52
C ALA A 37 10.33 -22.32 -10.27
N THR A 38 9.34 -22.33 -9.36
CA THR A 38 9.38 -21.58 -8.11
C THR A 38 10.41 -22.15 -7.16
N TYR A 39 10.40 -23.49 -6.98
CA TYR A 39 11.39 -24.17 -6.13
C TYR A 39 12.81 -24.00 -6.67
N ALA A 40 13.01 -24.17 -7.98
CA ALA A 40 14.30 -23.94 -8.63
C ALA A 40 14.80 -22.51 -8.44
N LYS A 41 13.91 -21.50 -8.57
CA LYS A 41 14.22 -20.09 -8.29
C LYS A 41 14.68 -19.86 -6.85
N ILE A 42 13.94 -20.40 -5.88
CA ILE A 42 14.28 -20.30 -4.43
C ILE A 42 15.66 -20.91 -4.17
N LYS A 43 15.93 -22.09 -4.70
CA LYS A 43 17.22 -22.78 -4.53
C LYS A 43 18.35 -22.02 -5.21
N LYS A 44 18.17 -21.51 -6.42
CA LYS A 44 19.16 -20.73 -7.17
C LYS A 44 19.52 -19.44 -6.44
N ASN A 45 18.50 -18.74 -5.91
CA ASN A 45 18.70 -17.44 -5.23
C ASN A 45 19.17 -17.63 -3.77
N GLY A 46 19.03 -18.82 -3.20
CA GLY A 46 19.35 -19.10 -1.79
C GLY A 46 18.45 -18.36 -0.80
N VAL A 47 17.26 -17.90 -1.23
CA VAL A 47 16.34 -17.09 -0.42
C VAL A 47 14.91 -17.51 -0.69
N LEU A 48 14.15 -17.73 0.39
CA LEU A 48 12.69 -17.82 0.39
C LEU A 48 12.09 -16.45 0.70
N VAL A 49 11.40 -15.84 -0.25
CA VAL A 49 10.74 -14.56 -0.09
C VAL A 49 9.30 -14.77 0.38
N VAL A 50 9.01 -14.39 1.61
CA VAL A 50 7.71 -14.60 2.26
C VAL A 50 6.93 -13.29 2.29
N GLY A 51 5.71 -13.27 1.74
CA GLY A 51 4.76 -12.17 1.86
C GLY A 51 3.98 -12.26 3.16
N MET A 52 3.91 -11.15 3.91
CA MET A 52 3.20 -11.04 5.18
C MET A 52 2.55 -9.66 5.35
N SER A 53 1.45 -9.61 6.13
CA SER A 53 0.82 -8.38 6.61
C SER A 53 1.03 -8.27 8.13
N ALA A 54 2.13 -7.63 8.57
CA ALA A 54 2.62 -7.70 9.95
C ALA A 54 1.86 -6.79 10.93
N ASP A 55 0.54 -6.67 10.77
CA ASP A 55 -0.40 -5.99 11.65
C ASP A 55 -1.44 -6.96 12.29
N TYR A 56 -1.13 -8.28 12.30
CA TYR A 56 -2.05 -9.36 12.62
C TYR A 56 -1.55 -10.25 13.78
N ALA A 57 -1.28 -9.63 14.95
CA ALA A 57 -0.81 -10.36 16.14
C ALA A 57 -1.87 -11.34 16.66
N PRO A 58 -1.50 -12.59 17.04
CA PRO A 58 -0.17 -13.14 17.29
C PRO A 58 0.47 -13.85 16.07
N PHE A 59 -0.12 -13.79 14.90
CA PHE A 59 0.36 -14.46 13.69
C PHE A 59 1.69 -13.84 13.21
N GLU A 60 1.67 -12.58 12.82
CA GLU A 60 2.81 -11.75 12.49
C GLU A 60 2.58 -10.31 12.96
N PHE A 61 3.58 -9.76 13.63
CA PHE A 61 3.50 -8.41 14.17
C PHE A 61 4.89 -7.84 14.47
N HIS A 62 4.96 -6.52 14.54
CA HIS A 62 6.19 -5.84 14.92
C HIS A 62 6.39 -5.77 16.43
N THR A 63 7.61 -5.96 16.86
CA THR A 63 8.03 -5.70 18.24
C THR A 63 9.47 -5.24 18.28
N THR A 64 9.85 -4.53 19.35
CA THR A 64 11.23 -4.10 19.54
C THR A 64 11.98 -5.16 20.34
N ILE A 65 13.02 -5.75 19.74
CA ILE A 65 13.95 -6.67 20.40
C ILE A 65 15.33 -6.03 20.39
N ASN A 66 15.94 -5.85 21.56
CA ASN A 66 17.25 -5.21 21.71
C ASN A 66 17.36 -3.84 21.02
N GLY A 67 16.31 -3.04 21.09
CA GLY A 67 16.25 -1.71 20.47
C GLY A 67 16.06 -1.71 18.95
N ARG A 68 15.88 -2.88 18.32
CA ARG A 68 15.60 -3.02 16.88
C ARG A 68 14.17 -3.46 16.64
N ASP A 69 13.57 -2.91 15.59
CA ASP A 69 12.26 -3.35 15.12
C ASP A 69 12.42 -4.70 14.40
N GLU A 70 11.66 -5.69 14.84
CA GLU A 70 11.62 -7.01 14.25
C GLU A 70 10.18 -7.46 14.01
N ILE A 71 9.95 -8.11 12.87
CA ILE A 71 8.70 -8.83 12.61
C ILE A 71 8.83 -10.20 13.30
N VAL A 72 7.87 -10.48 14.18
CA VAL A 72 7.77 -11.71 14.96
C VAL A 72 6.36 -12.26 14.93
N GLY A 73 6.15 -13.42 15.49
CA GLY A 73 4.86 -14.10 15.52
C GLY A 73 5.04 -15.57 15.20
N PHE A 74 3.99 -16.36 15.43
CA PHE A 74 4.15 -17.80 15.22
C PHE A 74 4.31 -18.17 13.74
N GLU A 75 3.71 -17.42 12.83
CA GLU A 75 3.89 -17.63 11.39
C GLU A 75 5.26 -17.18 10.90
N VAL A 76 5.85 -16.15 11.51
CA VAL A 76 7.24 -15.78 11.24
C VAL A 76 8.20 -16.89 11.71
N ALA A 77 7.93 -17.51 12.88
CA ALA A 77 8.70 -18.65 13.36
C ALA A 77 8.57 -19.87 12.44
N MET A 78 7.34 -20.15 11.93
CA MET A 78 7.11 -21.18 10.93
C MET A 78 7.88 -20.90 9.63
N ALA A 79 7.85 -19.67 9.13
CA ALA A 79 8.55 -19.26 7.92
C ALA A 79 10.08 -19.41 8.06
N LYS A 80 10.63 -19.05 9.24
CA LYS A 80 12.05 -19.27 9.57
C LYS A 80 12.41 -20.74 9.56
N GLN A 81 11.56 -21.59 10.16
CA GLN A 81 11.78 -23.05 10.18
C GLN A 81 11.70 -23.61 8.75
N LEU A 82 10.68 -23.24 7.97
CA LEU A 82 10.53 -23.65 6.59
C LEU A 82 11.75 -23.30 5.72
N ALA A 83 12.25 -22.06 5.83
CA ALA A 83 13.44 -21.63 5.10
C ALA A 83 14.69 -22.46 5.50
N LYS A 84 14.82 -22.78 6.80
CA LYS A 84 15.88 -23.67 7.31
C LYS A 84 15.77 -25.07 6.72
N ASP A 85 14.56 -25.64 6.66
CA ASP A 85 14.33 -26.99 6.13
C ASP A 85 14.58 -27.04 4.61
N LEU A 86 14.31 -25.95 3.91
CA LEU A 86 14.67 -25.76 2.50
C LEU A 86 16.17 -25.47 2.29
N GLY A 87 16.94 -25.22 3.34
CA GLY A 87 18.37 -24.87 3.25
C GLY A 87 18.63 -23.52 2.58
N VAL A 88 17.78 -22.52 2.83
CA VAL A 88 17.85 -21.16 2.26
C VAL A 88 17.65 -20.11 3.35
N LYS A 89 17.99 -18.84 3.04
CA LYS A 89 17.68 -17.70 3.91
C LYS A 89 16.21 -17.31 3.77
N MET A 90 15.63 -16.73 4.81
CA MET A 90 14.30 -16.14 4.77
C MET A 90 14.41 -14.63 4.55
N GLN A 91 13.54 -14.08 3.69
CA GLN A 91 13.31 -12.66 3.54
C GLN A 91 11.82 -12.37 3.62
N ILE A 92 11.39 -11.52 4.56
CA ILE A 92 10.01 -11.05 4.61
C ILE A 92 9.85 -9.86 3.66
N LYS A 93 8.78 -9.89 2.85
CA LYS A 93 8.23 -8.72 2.15
C LYS A 93 6.88 -8.39 2.77
N GLU A 94 6.88 -7.32 3.53
CA GLU A 94 5.69 -6.83 4.20
C GLU A 94 4.88 -5.93 3.26
N MET A 95 3.55 -6.13 3.25
CA MET A 95 2.59 -5.33 2.50
C MET A 95 1.17 -5.52 3.06
N GLY A 96 0.19 -4.76 2.56
CA GLY A 96 -1.22 -4.97 2.93
C GLY A 96 -1.72 -6.34 2.47
N PHE A 97 -2.62 -6.95 3.25
CA PHE A 97 -3.15 -8.30 2.99
C PHE A 97 -3.75 -8.44 1.59
N ASP A 98 -4.50 -7.43 1.14
CA ASP A 98 -5.12 -7.35 -0.19
C ASP A 98 -4.12 -7.32 -1.36
N GLY A 99 -2.86 -6.99 -1.10
CA GLY A 99 -1.78 -7.00 -2.11
C GLY A 99 -1.05 -8.34 -2.25
N LEU A 100 -1.20 -9.27 -1.29
CA LEU A 100 -0.35 -10.47 -1.19
C LEU A 100 -0.54 -11.43 -2.38
N ILE A 101 -1.78 -11.72 -2.79
CA ILE A 101 -2.05 -12.63 -3.92
C ILE A 101 -1.47 -12.05 -5.22
N GLY A 102 -1.65 -10.75 -5.47
CA GLY A 102 -1.06 -10.09 -6.64
C GLY A 102 0.48 -10.12 -6.63
N ALA A 103 1.10 -9.95 -5.46
CA ALA A 103 2.54 -10.07 -5.31
C ALA A 103 3.06 -11.51 -5.57
N LEU A 104 2.29 -12.52 -5.15
CA LEU A 104 2.60 -13.93 -5.40
C LEU A 104 2.49 -14.26 -6.89
N GLN A 105 1.40 -13.87 -7.55
CA GLN A 105 1.18 -14.11 -8.98
C GLN A 105 2.23 -13.43 -9.87
N THR A 106 2.71 -12.25 -9.47
CA THR A 106 3.75 -11.52 -10.20
C THR A 106 5.17 -11.93 -9.83
N GLY A 107 5.35 -12.94 -8.95
CA GLY A 107 6.66 -13.46 -8.55
C GLY A 107 7.49 -12.51 -7.67
N LYS A 108 6.88 -11.49 -7.08
CA LYS A 108 7.53 -10.59 -6.10
C LYS A 108 7.79 -11.26 -4.76
N ILE A 109 7.01 -12.27 -4.44
CA ILE A 109 7.14 -13.16 -3.28
C ILE A 109 7.02 -14.61 -3.77
N ASP A 110 7.55 -15.54 -3.03
CA ASP A 110 7.56 -16.96 -3.38
C ASP A 110 6.43 -17.72 -2.65
N VAL A 111 6.06 -17.28 -1.45
CA VAL A 111 4.94 -17.84 -0.66
C VAL A 111 4.24 -16.73 0.12
N ILE A 112 2.98 -16.96 0.49
CA ILE A 112 2.23 -16.15 1.48
C ILE A 112 2.10 -16.98 2.75
N ILE A 113 2.54 -16.43 3.87
CA ILE A 113 2.31 -16.95 5.22
C ILE A 113 1.80 -15.76 6.03
N SER A 114 0.47 -15.59 6.12
CA SER A 114 -0.19 -14.39 6.65
C SER A 114 -1.66 -14.66 6.96
N GLY A 115 -1.94 -15.70 7.76
CA GLY A 115 -3.31 -16.04 8.15
C GLY A 115 -4.26 -16.32 6.97
N ILE A 116 -3.73 -16.72 5.80
CA ILE A 116 -4.53 -16.84 4.59
C ILE A 116 -5.28 -18.19 4.53
N ASN A 117 -6.58 -18.11 4.28
CA ASN A 117 -7.44 -19.30 4.09
C ASN A 117 -7.45 -19.74 2.63
N ALA A 118 -7.45 -21.06 2.42
CA ALA A 118 -7.73 -21.64 1.12
C ALA A 118 -9.23 -21.51 0.83
N THR A 119 -9.60 -20.73 -0.19
CA THR A 119 -10.97 -20.64 -0.69
C THR A 119 -11.02 -21.07 -2.15
N PRO A 120 -12.18 -21.54 -2.66
CA PRO A 120 -12.31 -21.98 -4.05
C PRO A 120 -11.86 -20.91 -5.06
N GLU A 121 -12.14 -19.63 -4.79
CA GLU A 121 -11.75 -18.51 -5.66
C GLU A 121 -10.23 -18.33 -5.68
N ARG A 122 -9.59 -18.41 -4.51
CA ARG A 122 -8.13 -18.30 -4.39
C ARG A 122 -7.43 -19.51 -5.00
N GLU A 123 -7.99 -20.70 -4.82
CA GLU A 123 -7.45 -21.92 -5.42
C GLU A 123 -7.47 -21.93 -6.96
N GLN A 124 -8.28 -21.08 -7.59
CA GLN A 124 -8.21 -20.90 -9.05
C GLN A 124 -6.90 -20.24 -9.50
N VAL A 125 -6.31 -19.38 -8.68
CA VAL A 125 -5.17 -18.53 -9.07
C VAL A 125 -3.87 -18.85 -8.34
N VAL A 126 -3.92 -19.52 -7.17
CA VAL A 126 -2.75 -19.95 -6.39
C VAL A 126 -2.94 -21.39 -5.89
N SER A 127 -1.86 -22.03 -5.45
CA SER A 127 -1.92 -23.34 -4.77
C SER A 127 -1.74 -23.15 -3.27
N PHE A 128 -2.27 -24.08 -2.49
CA PHE A 128 -2.19 -24.08 -1.02
C PHE A 128 -1.52 -25.33 -0.49
N SER A 129 -0.87 -25.18 0.67
CA SER A 129 -0.38 -26.30 1.47
C SER A 129 -1.52 -27.03 2.18
N LYS A 130 -1.20 -28.13 2.85
CA LYS A 130 -2.03 -28.65 3.94
C LYS A 130 -2.27 -27.55 4.98
N PRO A 131 -3.43 -27.55 5.65
CA PRO A 131 -3.72 -26.60 6.71
C PRO A 131 -2.85 -26.87 7.94
N TYR A 132 -2.44 -25.79 8.61
CA TYR A 132 -1.74 -25.86 9.89
C TYR A 132 -2.56 -25.32 11.05
N MET A 133 -3.69 -24.67 10.78
CA MET A 133 -4.63 -24.17 11.77
C MET A 133 -6.03 -24.03 11.18
N SER A 134 -7.06 -24.22 12.02
CA SER A 134 -8.47 -23.98 11.66
C SER A 134 -9.10 -23.09 12.73
N PRO A 135 -8.88 -21.77 12.64
CA PRO A 135 -9.44 -20.83 13.60
C PRO A 135 -10.96 -20.73 13.45
N LYS A 136 -11.63 -20.33 14.54
CA LYS A 136 -13.05 -20.09 14.55
C LYS A 136 -13.36 -18.64 14.25
N GLN A 137 -14.46 -18.38 13.57
CA GLN A 137 -14.98 -17.03 13.42
C GLN A 137 -15.54 -16.50 14.74
N THR A 138 -15.25 -15.27 15.04
CA THR A 138 -15.73 -14.58 16.24
C THR A 138 -16.17 -13.18 15.91
N VAL A 139 -16.96 -12.56 16.81
CA VAL A 139 -17.31 -11.15 16.70
C VAL A 139 -16.75 -10.42 17.93
N LEU A 140 -15.79 -9.54 17.71
CA LEU A 140 -15.27 -8.63 18.73
C LEU A 140 -16.25 -7.48 18.92
N ILE A 141 -16.67 -7.20 20.15
CA ILE A 141 -17.64 -6.17 20.50
C ILE A 141 -17.16 -5.31 21.65
N LEU A 142 -17.82 -4.16 21.89
CA LEU A 142 -17.66 -3.44 23.13
C LEU A 142 -18.32 -4.21 24.27
N LYS A 143 -17.60 -4.48 25.36
CA LYS A 143 -18.10 -5.23 26.53
C LYS A 143 -19.37 -4.64 27.12
N LYS A 144 -19.50 -3.31 27.16
CA LYS A 144 -20.69 -2.61 27.63
C LYS A 144 -21.95 -2.92 26.82
N ASN A 145 -21.78 -3.34 25.56
CA ASN A 145 -22.87 -3.68 24.65
C ASN A 145 -23.17 -5.19 24.63
N ALA A 146 -22.37 -6.02 25.34
CA ALA A 146 -22.56 -7.48 25.36
C ALA A 146 -23.98 -7.95 25.64
N PRO A 147 -24.79 -7.30 26.56
CA PRO A 147 -26.17 -7.70 26.78
C PRO A 147 -27.10 -7.55 25.55
N GLN A 148 -26.70 -6.78 24.52
CA GLN A 148 -27.49 -6.56 23.32
C GLN A 148 -27.26 -7.66 22.26
N PHE A 149 -26.24 -8.51 22.43
CA PHE A 149 -25.80 -9.48 21.41
C PHE A 149 -25.80 -10.89 22.01
N THR A 150 -26.20 -11.83 21.18
CA THR A 150 -26.19 -13.26 21.51
C THR A 150 -25.18 -13.98 20.62
N THR A 151 -25.07 -15.30 20.79
CA THR A 151 -24.32 -16.17 19.87
C THR A 151 -24.98 -16.32 18.49
N ASP A 152 -26.25 -15.91 18.36
CA ASP A 152 -26.94 -15.85 17.07
C ASP A 152 -26.55 -14.53 16.37
N VAL A 153 -26.01 -14.63 15.16
CA VAL A 153 -25.60 -13.51 14.33
C VAL A 153 -26.76 -12.58 13.95
N SER A 154 -28.01 -13.05 14.02
CA SER A 154 -29.21 -12.24 13.80
C SER A 154 -29.33 -11.08 14.78
N SER A 155 -28.71 -11.17 15.97
CA SER A 155 -28.65 -10.09 16.94
C SER A 155 -27.92 -8.82 16.42
N PHE A 156 -27.18 -8.93 15.33
CA PHE A 156 -26.52 -7.81 14.64
C PHE A 156 -27.36 -7.20 13.51
N ALA A 157 -28.62 -7.64 13.32
CA ALA A 157 -29.51 -7.11 12.29
C ALA A 157 -29.65 -5.58 12.38
N GLY A 158 -29.52 -4.90 11.25
CA GLY A 158 -29.54 -3.43 11.14
C GLY A 158 -28.30 -2.72 11.69
N LYS A 159 -27.36 -3.41 12.33
CA LYS A 159 -26.14 -2.84 12.89
C LYS A 159 -25.02 -2.82 11.84
N LYS A 160 -24.05 -1.91 12.01
CA LYS A 160 -22.82 -1.90 11.23
C LYS A 160 -21.85 -2.93 11.80
N VAL A 161 -21.36 -3.85 10.97
CA VAL A 161 -20.38 -4.88 11.34
C VAL A 161 -19.16 -4.76 10.45
N GLY A 162 -17.99 -4.71 11.05
CA GLY A 162 -16.71 -4.56 10.36
C GLY A 162 -16.07 -5.90 9.98
N ALA A 163 -15.43 -5.96 8.81
CA ALA A 163 -14.55 -7.04 8.42
C ALA A 163 -13.40 -6.51 7.58
N GLN A 164 -12.26 -7.20 7.60
CA GLN A 164 -11.12 -6.84 6.77
C GLN A 164 -11.42 -7.22 5.31
N ARG A 165 -11.07 -6.32 4.40
CA ARG A 165 -11.32 -6.48 2.96
C ARG A 165 -10.61 -7.72 2.40
N GLN A 166 -11.29 -8.43 1.49
CA GLN A 166 -10.82 -9.62 0.79
C GLN A 166 -10.48 -10.80 1.72
N THR A 167 -11.13 -10.87 2.88
CA THR A 167 -10.99 -11.99 3.82
C THR A 167 -12.26 -12.84 3.89
N THR A 168 -12.13 -14.05 4.43
CA THR A 168 -13.27 -14.92 4.74
C THR A 168 -14.22 -14.30 5.77
N GLN A 169 -13.72 -13.39 6.62
CA GLN A 169 -14.52 -12.60 7.56
C GLN A 169 -15.47 -11.64 6.84
N GLU A 170 -15.01 -11.02 5.75
CA GLU A 170 -15.86 -10.17 4.91
C GLU A 170 -16.99 -10.99 4.27
N THR A 171 -16.64 -12.14 3.67
CA THR A 171 -17.61 -13.08 3.12
C THR A 171 -18.61 -13.57 4.16
N PHE A 172 -18.13 -13.88 5.38
CA PHE A 172 -19.01 -14.29 6.49
C PHE A 172 -20.05 -13.21 6.82
N VAL A 173 -19.65 -11.94 6.89
CA VAL A 173 -20.61 -10.86 7.14
C VAL A 173 -21.62 -10.75 6.01
N GLN A 174 -21.19 -10.90 4.76
CA GLN A 174 -22.07 -10.81 3.58
C GLN A 174 -23.10 -11.94 3.52
N GLU A 175 -22.68 -13.17 3.81
CA GLU A 175 -23.50 -14.36 3.64
C GLU A 175 -24.30 -14.73 4.89
N ASN A 176 -23.66 -14.66 6.06
CA ASN A 176 -24.28 -15.13 7.32
C ASN A 176 -24.90 -14.00 8.15
N MET A 177 -24.46 -12.74 7.91
CA MET A 177 -24.98 -11.56 8.61
C MET A 177 -25.69 -10.61 7.64
N ALA A 178 -26.41 -11.13 6.65
CA ALA A 178 -26.99 -10.40 5.53
C ALA A 178 -27.89 -9.22 5.93
N ASN A 179 -28.51 -9.26 7.11
CA ASN A 179 -29.31 -8.17 7.66
C ASN A 179 -28.49 -7.10 8.39
N SER A 180 -27.16 -7.25 8.48
CA SER A 180 -26.24 -6.25 8.99
C SER A 180 -25.73 -5.33 7.88
N LYS A 181 -25.06 -4.23 8.25
CA LYS A 181 -24.42 -3.31 7.29
C LYS A 181 -22.92 -3.52 7.34
N LEU A 182 -22.35 -4.16 6.32
CA LEU A 182 -20.90 -4.39 6.23
C LEU A 182 -20.13 -3.07 6.18
N VAL A 183 -19.05 -2.99 6.98
CA VAL A 183 -18.02 -1.97 6.93
C VAL A 183 -16.69 -2.66 6.58
N SER A 184 -16.31 -2.61 5.31
CA SER A 184 -15.09 -3.23 4.78
C SER A 184 -13.93 -2.24 4.84
N LEU A 185 -12.87 -2.58 5.59
CA LEU A 185 -11.65 -1.78 5.68
C LEU A 185 -10.42 -2.65 5.39
N GLN A 186 -9.32 -1.98 5.02
CA GLN A 186 -8.08 -2.66 4.65
C GLN A 186 -7.35 -3.27 5.85
N LYS A 187 -7.44 -2.62 7.02
CA LYS A 187 -6.66 -3.00 8.21
C LYS A 187 -7.55 -3.30 9.41
N VAL A 188 -7.23 -4.38 10.13
CA VAL A 188 -7.91 -4.75 11.38
C VAL A 188 -7.82 -3.66 12.45
N PRO A 189 -6.68 -2.98 12.69
CA PRO A 189 -6.61 -1.89 13.65
C PRO A 189 -7.60 -0.75 13.39
N ASP A 190 -7.89 -0.43 12.13
CA ASP A 190 -8.84 0.61 11.77
C ASP A 190 -10.30 0.20 12.11
N LEU A 191 -10.64 -1.07 11.90
CA LEU A 191 -11.92 -1.64 12.31
C LEU A 191 -12.10 -1.60 13.83
N VAL A 192 -11.06 -2.00 14.58
CA VAL A 192 -11.07 -1.95 16.05
C VAL A 192 -11.14 -0.50 16.57
N SER A 193 -10.55 0.45 15.82
CA SER A 193 -10.71 1.88 16.10
C SER A 193 -12.16 2.33 15.98
N GLN A 194 -12.85 1.94 14.90
CA GLN A 194 -14.26 2.24 14.71
C GLN A 194 -15.15 1.57 15.75
N LEU A 195 -14.85 0.32 16.12
CA LEU A 195 -15.53 -0.38 17.21
C LEU A 195 -15.37 0.37 18.54
N SER A 196 -14.14 0.74 18.90
CA SER A 196 -13.83 1.45 20.13
C SER A 196 -14.49 2.82 20.21
N ALA A 197 -14.66 3.48 19.06
CA ALA A 197 -15.39 4.74 18.92
C ALA A 197 -16.93 4.57 18.87
N GLY A 198 -17.45 3.33 18.91
CA GLY A 198 -18.87 3.04 18.82
C GLY A 198 -19.51 3.29 17.45
N LYS A 199 -18.69 3.44 16.38
CA LYS A 199 -19.18 3.67 15.01
C LYS A 199 -19.68 2.40 14.34
N ILE A 200 -19.21 1.23 14.79
CA ILE A 200 -19.66 -0.11 14.39
C ILE A 200 -19.96 -0.94 15.64
N ALA A 201 -20.83 -1.92 15.49
CA ALA A 201 -21.34 -2.74 16.60
C ALA A 201 -20.42 -3.93 16.92
N GLY A 202 -19.74 -4.45 15.91
CA GLY A 202 -18.81 -5.56 16.05
C GLY A 202 -17.80 -5.61 14.91
N VAL A 203 -16.74 -6.40 15.09
CA VAL A 203 -15.75 -6.73 14.07
C VAL A 203 -15.62 -8.24 14.01
N VAL A 204 -15.81 -8.81 12.82
CA VAL A 204 -15.59 -10.25 12.61
C VAL A 204 -14.12 -10.50 12.42
N LEU A 205 -13.56 -11.40 13.23
CA LEU A 205 -12.14 -11.77 13.29
C LEU A 205 -12.01 -13.25 13.65
N ASN A 206 -10.83 -13.81 13.44
CA ASN A 206 -10.45 -15.11 13.96
C ASN A 206 -10.30 -15.07 15.48
N ASP A 207 -10.60 -16.18 16.16
CA ASP A 207 -10.52 -16.30 17.61
C ASP A 207 -9.17 -15.87 18.21
N PRO A 208 -7.96 -16.26 17.70
CA PRO A 208 -6.70 -15.80 18.28
C PRO A 208 -6.55 -14.28 18.27
N ILE A 209 -7.06 -13.61 17.23
CA ILE A 209 -6.98 -12.15 17.10
C ILE A 209 -7.97 -11.46 18.06
N SER A 210 -9.23 -11.91 18.06
CA SER A 210 -10.26 -11.35 18.92
C SER A 210 -9.89 -11.48 20.40
N GLU A 211 -9.38 -12.65 20.78
CA GLU A 211 -8.94 -12.92 22.15
C GLU A 211 -7.73 -12.04 22.53
N ALA A 212 -6.78 -11.86 21.61
CA ALA A 212 -5.66 -10.96 21.83
C ALA A 212 -6.10 -9.52 22.08
N TYR A 213 -7.04 -8.99 21.27
CA TYR A 213 -7.62 -7.66 21.49
C TYR A 213 -8.38 -7.56 22.82
N ALA A 214 -9.21 -8.54 23.16
CA ALA A 214 -9.99 -8.55 24.40
C ALA A 214 -9.09 -8.72 25.66
N GLN A 215 -7.97 -9.43 25.53
CA GLN A 215 -6.99 -9.57 26.60
C GLN A 215 -6.24 -8.26 26.87
N GLN A 216 -5.88 -7.53 25.81
CA GLN A 216 -5.18 -6.26 25.89
C GLN A 216 -6.11 -5.09 26.27
N ASN A 217 -7.36 -5.13 25.86
CA ASN A 217 -8.34 -4.07 26.13
C ASN A 217 -9.59 -4.64 26.81
N LYS A 218 -9.69 -4.46 28.13
CA LYS A 218 -10.78 -4.96 28.96
C LYS A 218 -12.16 -4.33 28.64
N ALA A 219 -12.22 -3.29 27.82
CA ALA A 219 -13.47 -2.74 27.29
C ALA A 219 -14.05 -3.54 26.12
N LEU A 220 -13.31 -4.52 25.59
CA LEU A 220 -13.73 -5.42 24.51
C LEU A 220 -14.16 -6.78 25.06
N ALA A 221 -15.01 -7.47 24.33
CA ALA A 221 -15.46 -8.84 24.60
C ALA A 221 -15.60 -9.61 23.26
N VAL A 222 -15.50 -10.94 23.33
CA VAL A 222 -15.60 -11.83 22.19
C VAL A 222 -16.91 -12.59 22.25
N ILE A 223 -17.62 -12.64 21.14
CA ILE A 223 -18.78 -13.52 20.92
C ILE A 223 -18.36 -14.62 19.95
N TYR A 224 -18.71 -15.85 20.26
CA TYR A 224 -18.57 -17.02 19.39
C TYR A 224 -19.92 -17.32 18.74
N PRO A 225 -20.11 -17.02 17.45
CA PRO A 225 -21.36 -17.29 16.74
C PRO A 225 -21.72 -18.77 16.76
N LYS A 226 -23.01 -19.08 16.63
CA LYS A 226 -23.53 -20.46 16.46
C LYS A 226 -24.39 -20.51 15.20
N PRO A 227 -24.21 -21.53 14.32
CA PRO A 227 -23.16 -22.54 14.38
C PRO A 227 -21.77 -21.90 14.23
N ASN A 228 -20.80 -22.40 15.01
CA ASN A 228 -19.43 -21.95 14.96
C ASN A 228 -18.63 -22.85 14.00
N GLU A 229 -18.93 -22.74 12.73
CA GLU A 229 -18.23 -23.48 11.69
C GLU A 229 -16.84 -22.85 11.46
N SER A 230 -15.83 -23.71 11.30
CA SER A 230 -14.51 -23.29 10.89
C SER A 230 -14.58 -22.90 9.41
N GLU A 231 -14.47 -21.61 9.13
CA GLU A 231 -14.51 -21.13 7.76
C GLU A 231 -13.18 -21.23 7.04
N GLY A 232 -12.82 -22.41 6.76
CA GLY A 232 -11.61 -22.66 5.99
C GLY A 232 -10.36 -22.65 6.86
N ALA A 233 -9.51 -23.58 6.52
CA ALA A 233 -8.26 -23.80 7.19
C ALA A 233 -7.21 -22.78 6.72
N VAL A 234 -6.41 -22.27 7.64
CA VAL A 234 -5.26 -21.42 7.34
C VAL A 234 -4.14 -22.28 6.79
N SER A 235 -3.61 -21.88 5.64
CA SER A 235 -2.63 -22.61 4.85
C SER A 235 -1.57 -21.67 4.29
N ILE A 236 -0.47 -22.22 3.78
CA ILE A 236 0.55 -21.44 3.07
C ILE A 236 0.17 -21.40 1.59
N ALA A 237 0.05 -20.19 1.02
CA ALA A 237 -0.20 -20.06 -0.41
C ALA A 237 1.13 -19.98 -1.20
N MET A 238 1.13 -20.54 -2.40
CA MET A 238 2.27 -20.58 -3.31
C MET A 238 1.79 -20.46 -4.77
N PRO A 239 2.66 -20.15 -5.74
CA PRO A 239 2.28 -20.09 -7.14
C PRO A 239 1.66 -21.41 -7.63
N LYS A 240 0.77 -21.31 -8.62
CA LYS A 240 0.25 -22.51 -9.32
C LYS A 240 1.39 -23.31 -9.92
N ASN A 241 1.18 -24.62 -10.08
CA ASN A 241 2.15 -25.53 -10.67
C ASN A 241 3.50 -25.59 -9.94
N SER A 242 3.44 -25.59 -8.59
CA SER A 242 4.61 -25.72 -7.72
C SER A 242 4.54 -27.00 -6.86
N PRO A 243 4.45 -28.19 -7.46
CA PRO A 243 4.21 -29.44 -6.73
C PRO A 243 5.37 -29.84 -5.82
N VAL A 244 6.62 -29.59 -6.22
CA VAL A 244 7.81 -29.90 -5.40
C VAL A 244 7.85 -28.95 -4.19
N LEU A 245 7.62 -27.65 -4.38
CA LEU A 245 7.54 -26.69 -3.28
C LEU A 245 6.40 -27.07 -2.32
N GLN A 246 5.22 -27.39 -2.86
CA GLN A 246 4.06 -27.81 -2.06
C GLN A 246 4.37 -29.05 -1.21
N ALA A 247 4.99 -30.07 -1.78
CA ALA A 247 5.37 -31.29 -1.06
C ALA A 247 6.36 -30.99 0.07
N LYS A 248 7.38 -30.12 -0.16
CA LYS A 248 8.34 -29.69 0.86
C LYS A 248 7.68 -28.92 1.98
N ILE A 249 6.79 -27.98 1.65
CA ILE A 249 6.03 -27.20 2.63
C ILE A 249 5.14 -28.12 3.47
N ASN A 250 4.41 -29.05 2.83
CA ASN A 250 3.55 -30.00 3.53
C ASN A 250 4.33 -30.89 4.49
N ALA A 251 5.50 -31.39 4.09
CA ALA A 251 6.37 -32.16 4.98
C ALA A 251 6.87 -31.35 6.19
N ALA A 252 7.24 -30.07 5.96
CA ALA A 252 7.64 -29.20 7.06
C ALA A 252 6.47 -28.89 8.02
N ILE A 253 5.25 -28.70 7.51
CA ILE A 253 4.05 -28.52 8.35
C ILE A 253 3.79 -29.78 9.18
N ASP A 254 3.77 -30.97 8.54
CA ASP A 254 3.56 -32.24 9.23
C ASP A 254 4.58 -32.44 10.36
N GLN A 255 5.85 -32.10 10.13
CA GLN A 255 6.91 -32.17 11.14
C GLN A 255 6.69 -31.16 12.28
N MET A 256 6.35 -29.89 11.98
CA MET A 256 6.11 -28.86 13.01
C MET A 256 4.89 -29.20 13.88
N VAL A 257 3.84 -29.79 13.28
CA VAL A 257 2.63 -30.22 14.01
C VAL A 257 2.93 -31.43 14.88
N SER A 258 3.52 -32.51 14.32
CA SER A 258 3.77 -33.76 15.03
C SER A 258 4.79 -33.62 16.16
N SER A 259 5.80 -32.74 16.00
CA SER A 259 6.80 -32.43 17.06
C SER A 259 6.30 -31.49 18.14
N GLY A 260 5.09 -30.92 18.02
CA GLY A 260 4.57 -29.89 18.91
C GLY A 260 5.23 -28.51 18.75
N GLN A 261 6.11 -28.33 17.76
CA GLN A 261 6.85 -27.10 17.52
C GLN A 261 5.92 -25.91 17.21
N LEU A 262 4.81 -26.17 16.52
CA LEU A 262 3.82 -25.12 16.23
C LEU A 262 3.21 -24.53 17.51
N ASN A 263 2.92 -25.38 18.52
CA ASN A 263 2.41 -24.90 19.81
C ASN A 263 3.47 -24.11 20.58
N LYS A 264 4.74 -24.49 20.47
CA LYS A 264 5.85 -23.72 21.02
C LYS A 264 5.92 -22.33 20.39
N PHE A 265 5.84 -22.22 19.06
CA PHE A 265 5.84 -20.95 18.34
C PHE A 265 4.68 -20.04 18.77
N LYS A 266 3.46 -20.61 18.92
CA LYS A 266 2.30 -19.85 19.43
C LYS A 266 2.53 -19.31 20.84
N LYS A 267 3.11 -20.10 21.74
CA LYS A 267 3.43 -19.68 23.10
C LYS A 267 4.49 -18.57 23.12
N GLU A 268 5.53 -18.70 22.31
CA GLU A 268 6.59 -17.68 22.18
C GLU A 268 6.03 -16.36 21.60
N ALA A 269 5.20 -16.43 20.57
CA ALA A 269 4.53 -15.27 20.00
C ALA A 269 3.67 -14.52 21.04
N ASN A 270 2.89 -15.27 21.83
CA ASN A 270 2.10 -14.69 22.92
C ASN A 270 2.98 -14.02 23.98
N THR A 271 4.11 -14.63 24.34
CA THR A 271 5.04 -14.04 25.29
C THR A 271 5.61 -12.71 24.79
N LEU A 272 6.01 -12.65 23.52
CA LEU A 272 6.53 -11.43 22.90
C LEU A 272 5.43 -10.34 22.79
N MET A 273 4.22 -10.73 22.46
CA MET A 273 3.09 -9.83 22.34
C MET A 273 2.76 -9.14 23.66
N PHE A 274 2.79 -9.89 24.77
CA PHE A 274 2.45 -9.39 26.11
C PHE A 274 3.64 -8.84 26.92
N ALA A 275 4.83 -8.73 26.35
CA ALA A 275 6.00 -8.17 27.00
C ALA A 275 5.75 -6.72 27.45
N LYS A 276 5.93 -6.46 28.77
CA LYS A 276 5.75 -5.13 29.36
C LYS A 276 6.94 -4.23 28.99
N GLN A 277 6.71 -3.30 28.09
CA GLN A 277 7.65 -2.23 27.73
C GLN A 277 6.90 -0.91 27.65
N SER A 278 7.60 0.23 27.89
CA SER A 278 6.97 1.53 27.66
C SER A 278 6.65 1.71 26.18
N PHE A 279 5.53 2.38 25.87
CA PHE A 279 5.10 2.60 24.48
C PHE A 279 6.20 3.25 23.61
N TRP A 280 6.85 4.29 24.13
CA TRP A 280 7.88 5.00 23.38
C TRP A 280 9.17 4.19 23.22
N ALA A 281 9.58 3.41 24.24
CA ALA A 281 10.72 2.52 24.10
C ALA A 281 10.47 1.42 23.06
N LYS A 282 9.22 0.95 22.96
CA LYS A 282 8.86 -0.12 22.03
C LYS A 282 8.63 0.38 20.60
N TYR A 283 8.00 1.55 20.43
CA TYR A 283 7.49 1.98 19.12
C TYR A 283 8.04 3.33 18.62
N GLY A 284 8.74 4.10 19.46
CA GLY A 284 9.21 5.43 19.08
C GLY A 284 10.08 5.44 17.83
N ASN A 285 10.96 4.44 17.69
CA ASN A 285 11.85 4.30 16.54
C ASN A 285 11.09 4.07 15.21
N LEU A 286 9.92 3.42 15.25
CA LEU A 286 9.10 3.21 14.06
C LEU A 286 8.57 4.52 13.49
N PHE A 287 8.12 5.44 14.35
CA PHE A 287 7.68 6.78 13.91
C PHE A 287 8.83 7.58 13.31
N VAL A 288 10.04 7.52 13.91
CA VAL A 288 11.23 8.19 13.36
C VAL A 288 11.59 7.61 12.00
N LYS A 289 11.68 6.29 11.89
CA LYS A 289 11.98 5.59 10.63
C LYS A 289 10.94 5.90 9.55
N GLY A 290 9.65 5.82 9.90
CA GLY A 290 8.56 6.16 8.98
C GLY A 290 8.63 7.59 8.49
N THR A 291 8.94 8.55 9.39
CA THR A 291 9.12 9.97 9.05
C THR A 291 10.26 10.17 8.05
N LEU A 292 11.42 9.55 8.29
CA LEU A 292 12.57 9.65 7.39
C LEU A 292 12.28 9.05 6.01
N ILE A 293 11.57 7.92 5.97
CA ILE A 293 11.17 7.29 4.70
C ILE A 293 10.15 8.17 3.96
N THR A 294 9.18 8.80 4.67
CA THR A 294 8.24 9.75 4.07
C THR A 294 8.97 10.91 3.40
N LEU A 295 9.95 11.51 4.09
CA LEU A 295 10.75 12.62 3.55
C LEU A 295 11.60 12.20 2.35
N ALA A 296 12.26 11.04 2.42
CA ALA A 296 13.05 10.50 1.32
C ALA A 296 12.18 10.19 0.09
N LEU A 297 11.03 9.57 0.31
CA LEU A 297 10.06 9.26 -0.74
C LEU A 297 9.57 10.53 -1.44
N ALA A 298 9.16 11.55 -0.66
CA ALA A 298 8.71 12.83 -1.19
C ALA A 298 9.81 13.56 -1.96
N ALA A 299 11.04 13.56 -1.46
CA ALA A 299 12.19 14.19 -2.13
C ALA A 299 12.45 13.55 -3.50
N VAL A 300 12.50 12.21 -3.57
CA VAL A 300 12.70 11.48 -4.84
C VAL A 300 11.54 11.73 -5.80
N ALA A 301 10.29 11.66 -5.31
CA ALA A 301 9.11 11.89 -6.12
C ALA A 301 9.08 13.32 -6.71
N VAL A 302 9.43 14.33 -5.91
CA VAL A 302 9.49 15.74 -6.36
C VAL A 302 10.59 15.93 -7.41
N ILE A 303 11.76 15.33 -7.24
CA ILE A 303 12.84 15.41 -8.25
C ILE A 303 12.36 14.84 -9.58
N ILE A 304 11.76 13.64 -9.57
CA ILE A 304 11.19 13.02 -10.76
C ILE A 304 10.07 13.91 -11.33
N GLY A 305 9.17 14.39 -10.48
CA GLY A 305 8.05 15.26 -10.83
C GLY A 305 8.48 16.56 -11.50
N VAL A 306 9.48 17.25 -10.95
CA VAL A 306 9.99 18.51 -11.52
C VAL A 306 10.67 18.29 -12.86
N VAL A 307 11.52 17.24 -12.97
CA VAL A 307 12.23 16.94 -14.24
C VAL A 307 11.24 16.58 -15.34
N LEU A 308 10.39 15.59 -15.11
CA LEU A 308 9.42 15.12 -16.11
C LEU A 308 8.31 16.15 -16.34
N GLY A 309 7.84 16.83 -15.29
CA GLY A 309 6.82 17.85 -15.40
C GLY A 309 7.29 19.07 -16.22
N THR A 310 8.57 19.46 -16.09
CA THR A 310 9.16 20.50 -16.95
C THR A 310 9.15 20.07 -18.42
N ILE A 311 9.56 18.83 -18.73
CA ILE A 311 9.54 18.29 -20.09
C ILE A 311 8.09 18.30 -20.63
N LEU A 312 7.14 17.83 -19.86
CA LEU A 312 5.72 17.82 -20.23
C LEU A 312 5.14 19.22 -20.43
N ALA A 313 5.53 20.18 -19.59
CA ALA A 313 5.14 21.58 -19.78
C ALA A 313 5.67 22.15 -21.11
N LEU A 314 6.92 21.85 -21.45
CA LEU A 314 7.51 22.23 -22.75
C LEU A 314 6.78 21.55 -23.92
N PHE A 315 6.35 20.30 -23.78
CA PHE A 315 5.52 19.63 -24.78
C PHE A 315 4.18 20.33 -24.96
N LYS A 316 3.49 20.66 -23.88
CA LYS A 316 2.20 21.37 -23.91
C LYS A 316 2.29 22.77 -24.50
N LEU A 317 3.41 23.47 -24.31
CA LEU A 317 3.66 24.81 -24.87
C LEU A 317 4.27 24.77 -26.28
N SER A 318 4.58 23.57 -26.81
CA SER A 318 5.20 23.40 -28.13
C SER A 318 4.25 23.79 -29.27
N PRO A 319 4.75 24.45 -30.32
CA PRO A 319 4.01 24.63 -31.57
C PRO A 319 3.74 23.31 -32.28
N ASN A 320 4.56 22.29 -32.05
CA ASN A 320 4.37 20.96 -32.65
C ASN A 320 3.11 20.27 -32.05
N PHE A 321 2.18 19.95 -32.94
CA PHE A 321 0.91 19.32 -32.58
C PHE A 321 1.09 17.98 -31.86
N ILE A 322 2.04 17.14 -32.31
CA ILE A 322 2.29 15.80 -31.76
C ILE A 322 2.76 15.91 -30.30
N LEU A 323 3.77 16.75 -30.04
CA LEU A 323 4.28 16.96 -28.67
C LEU A 323 3.18 17.50 -27.75
N ARG A 324 2.39 18.46 -28.24
CA ARG A 324 1.27 19.02 -27.46
C ARG A 324 0.20 17.97 -27.15
N VAL A 325 -0.13 17.08 -28.10
CA VAL A 325 -1.07 15.99 -27.86
C VAL A 325 -0.52 15.01 -26.82
N ILE A 326 0.73 14.59 -26.93
CA ILE A 326 1.38 13.70 -25.96
C ILE A 326 1.35 14.32 -24.56
N GLY A 327 1.74 15.58 -24.42
CA GLY A 327 1.73 16.26 -23.13
C GLY A 327 0.32 16.39 -22.53
N ASN A 328 -0.68 16.70 -23.35
CA ASN A 328 -2.07 16.82 -22.89
C ASN A 328 -2.64 15.45 -22.46
N VAL A 329 -2.49 14.41 -23.29
CA VAL A 329 -3.00 13.06 -22.99
C VAL A 329 -2.39 12.53 -21.69
N TYR A 330 -1.07 12.68 -21.53
CA TYR A 330 -0.41 12.25 -20.30
C TYR A 330 -0.98 12.97 -19.06
N VAL A 331 -1.03 14.30 -19.11
CA VAL A 331 -1.46 15.10 -17.96
C VAL A 331 -2.94 14.82 -17.63
N GLU A 332 -3.82 14.72 -18.62
CA GLU A 332 -5.23 14.42 -18.38
C GLU A 332 -5.43 12.99 -17.85
N TYR A 333 -4.72 12.00 -18.40
CA TYR A 333 -4.78 10.62 -17.93
C TYR A 333 -4.32 10.49 -16.46
N VAL A 334 -3.14 11.03 -16.14
CA VAL A 334 -2.56 10.91 -14.81
C VAL A 334 -3.40 11.67 -13.76
N ARG A 335 -3.90 12.87 -14.09
CA ARG A 335 -4.77 13.64 -13.19
C ARG A 335 -6.20 13.05 -13.11
N GLY A 336 -6.63 12.29 -14.09
CA GLY A 336 -7.92 11.61 -14.11
C GLY A 336 -7.93 10.23 -13.43
N THR A 337 -6.78 9.72 -12.99
CA THR A 337 -6.68 8.40 -12.34
C THR A 337 -6.18 8.52 -10.90
N PRO A 338 -6.70 7.70 -9.95
CA PRO A 338 -6.24 7.74 -8.56
C PRO A 338 -4.76 7.33 -8.41
N LEU A 339 -4.02 8.02 -7.55
CA LEU A 339 -2.62 7.66 -7.23
C LEU A 339 -2.47 6.21 -6.76
N LEU A 340 -3.44 5.70 -6.00
CA LEU A 340 -3.47 4.30 -5.57
C LEU A 340 -3.41 3.32 -6.74
N VAL A 341 -4.19 3.56 -7.78
CA VAL A 341 -4.22 2.72 -9.00
C VAL A 341 -2.87 2.81 -9.71
N GLN A 342 -2.31 4.02 -9.83
CA GLN A 342 -0.99 4.24 -10.44
C GLN A 342 0.12 3.52 -9.67
N ALA A 343 0.07 3.54 -8.32
CA ALA A 343 1.02 2.82 -7.48
C ALA A 343 0.97 1.30 -7.71
N PHE A 344 -0.21 0.72 -7.78
CA PHE A 344 -0.37 -0.70 -8.13
C PHE A 344 0.09 -1.02 -9.55
N MET A 345 -0.24 -0.18 -10.54
CA MET A 345 0.20 -0.36 -11.92
C MET A 345 1.73 -0.35 -12.03
N VAL A 346 2.41 0.57 -11.37
CA VAL A 346 3.88 0.61 -11.36
C VAL A 346 4.44 -0.58 -10.60
N PHE A 347 3.92 -0.90 -9.41
CA PHE A 347 4.47 -1.95 -8.57
C PHE A 347 4.32 -3.35 -9.19
N PHE A 348 3.14 -3.69 -9.70
CA PHE A 348 2.88 -4.99 -10.31
C PHE A 348 3.24 -5.02 -11.81
N GLY A 349 2.96 -3.94 -12.54
CA GLY A 349 3.19 -3.88 -13.98
C GLY A 349 4.66 -3.94 -14.37
N THR A 350 5.57 -3.31 -13.60
CA THR A 350 7.01 -3.40 -13.84
C THR A 350 7.54 -4.84 -13.73
N GLN A 351 6.94 -5.64 -12.85
CA GLN A 351 7.29 -7.05 -12.72
C GLN A 351 6.93 -7.86 -13.98
N VAL A 352 5.77 -7.57 -14.59
CA VAL A 352 5.32 -8.26 -15.82
C VAL A 352 6.32 -8.07 -16.97
N ILE A 353 6.99 -6.91 -17.03
CA ILE A 353 8.03 -6.61 -18.02
C ILE A 353 9.45 -6.98 -17.55
N GLY A 354 9.57 -7.76 -16.46
CA GLY A 354 10.87 -8.25 -15.96
C GLY A 354 11.62 -7.27 -15.05
N LEU A 355 11.06 -6.10 -14.73
CA LEU A 355 11.69 -5.10 -13.83
C LEU A 355 11.20 -5.30 -12.40
N ASN A 356 12.04 -5.87 -11.54
CA ASN A 356 11.68 -6.11 -10.13
C ASN A 356 12.02 -4.89 -9.26
N LEU A 357 11.15 -3.88 -9.26
CA LEU A 357 11.30 -2.70 -8.41
C LEU A 357 10.96 -3.02 -6.95
N SER A 358 11.75 -2.46 -6.03
CA SER A 358 11.37 -2.44 -4.60
C SER A 358 10.12 -1.59 -4.39
N ALA A 359 9.40 -1.80 -3.28
CA ALA A 359 8.22 -1.00 -2.93
C ALA A 359 8.55 0.51 -2.91
N PHE A 360 9.70 0.88 -2.30
CA PHE A 360 10.17 2.26 -2.26
C PHE A 360 10.42 2.83 -3.67
N ALA A 361 11.10 2.10 -4.55
CA ALA A 361 11.37 2.55 -5.92
C ALA A 361 10.07 2.68 -6.74
N ALA A 362 9.18 1.69 -6.64
CA ALA A 362 7.89 1.72 -7.33
C ALA A 362 6.99 2.86 -6.81
N GLY A 363 6.93 3.06 -5.48
CA GLY A 363 6.20 4.15 -4.86
C GLY A 363 6.75 5.51 -5.27
N SER A 364 8.08 5.69 -5.22
CA SER A 364 8.73 6.93 -5.66
C SER A 364 8.46 7.24 -7.14
N LEU A 365 8.51 6.22 -8.00
CA LEU A 365 8.21 6.39 -9.42
C LEU A 365 6.75 6.74 -9.66
N ALA A 366 5.81 6.03 -9.03
CA ALA A 366 4.38 6.31 -9.17
C ALA A 366 4.03 7.74 -8.72
N MET A 367 4.53 8.15 -7.55
CA MET A 367 4.33 9.50 -7.03
C MET A 367 5.00 10.55 -7.90
N GLY A 368 6.21 10.27 -8.41
CA GLY A 368 6.93 11.18 -9.29
C GLY A 368 6.23 11.37 -10.64
N LEU A 369 5.70 10.30 -11.23
CA LEU A 369 4.87 10.35 -12.44
C LEU A 369 3.58 11.14 -12.18
N ASN A 370 2.92 10.92 -11.05
CA ASN A 370 1.73 11.66 -10.66
C ASN A 370 2.05 13.16 -10.51
N SER A 371 3.05 13.51 -9.70
CA SER A 371 3.48 14.90 -9.48
C SER A 371 3.94 15.59 -10.77
N ALA A 372 4.53 14.85 -11.73
CA ALA A 372 4.93 15.42 -13.03
C ALA A 372 3.76 16.04 -13.80
N ALA A 373 2.56 15.47 -13.70
CA ALA A 373 1.37 16.01 -14.34
C ALA A 373 0.93 17.34 -13.70
N TYR A 374 1.00 17.43 -12.35
CA TYR A 374 0.67 18.67 -11.63
C TYR A 374 1.75 19.74 -11.85
N VAL A 375 3.03 19.39 -11.79
CA VAL A 375 4.15 20.29 -12.07
C VAL A 375 4.07 20.84 -13.50
N ALA A 376 3.71 20.00 -14.48
CA ALA A 376 3.53 20.46 -15.87
C ALA A 376 2.45 21.54 -15.97
N GLU A 377 1.34 21.40 -15.28
CA GLU A 377 0.28 22.41 -15.25
C GLU A 377 0.68 23.66 -14.47
N ILE A 378 1.39 23.53 -13.36
CA ILE A 378 1.93 24.65 -12.59
C ILE A 378 2.86 25.48 -13.47
N ILE A 379 3.79 24.86 -14.18
CA ILE A 379 4.73 25.56 -15.07
C ILE A 379 3.98 26.20 -16.23
N ARG A 380 3.09 25.47 -16.90
CA ARG A 380 2.29 25.99 -18.00
C ARG A 380 1.45 27.20 -17.58
N SER A 381 0.75 27.08 -16.45
CA SER A 381 -0.08 28.15 -15.89
C SER A 381 0.76 29.37 -15.49
N GLY A 382 1.90 29.16 -14.84
CA GLY A 382 2.81 30.23 -14.45
C GLY A 382 3.41 30.97 -15.65
N ILE A 383 3.71 30.28 -16.76
CA ILE A 383 4.17 30.96 -17.98
C ILE A 383 3.01 31.74 -18.62
N ASN A 384 1.81 31.18 -18.67
CA ASN A 384 0.64 31.82 -19.25
C ASN A 384 0.04 32.94 -18.38
N SER A 385 0.44 33.06 -17.11
CA SER A 385 0.01 34.14 -16.21
C SER A 385 0.76 35.44 -16.43
N VAL A 386 1.84 35.43 -17.20
CA VAL A 386 2.56 36.67 -17.57
C VAL A 386 1.75 37.42 -18.63
N ASP A 387 1.50 38.69 -18.38
CA ASP A 387 0.72 39.54 -19.28
C ASP A 387 1.24 39.49 -20.73
N GLY A 388 0.33 39.24 -21.69
CA GLY A 388 0.65 39.14 -23.11
C GLY A 388 1.32 40.41 -23.66
N GLY A 389 0.96 41.59 -23.13
CA GLY A 389 1.57 42.89 -23.47
C GLY A 389 3.09 42.93 -23.22
N GLN A 390 3.61 42.19 -22.22
CA GLN A 390 5.04 42.03 -21.99
C GLN A 390 5.73 41.32 -23.17
N THR A 391 5.10 40.35 -23.73
CA THR A 391 5.60 39.63 -24.90
C THR A 391 5.52 40.51 -26.15
N GLU A 392 4.42 41.21 -26.35
CA GLU A 392 4.22 42.14 -27.47
C GLU A 392 5.21 43.31 -27.45
N ALA A 393 5.37 43.97 -26.32
CA ALA A 393 6.33 45.04 -26.14
C ALA A 393 7.78 44.61 -26.41
N ALA A 394 8.18 43.45 -25.86
CA ALA A 394 9.50 42.90 -26.11
C ALA A 394 9.75 42.57 -27.59
N ARG A 395 8.70 42.03 -28.29
CA ARG A 395 8.78 41.76 -29.71
C ARG A 395 8.82 43.00 -30.57
N SER A 396 8.09 44.04 -30.18
CA SER A 396 8.14 45.37 -30.86
C SER A 396 9.51 46.07 -30.74
N LEU A 397 10.24 45.80 -29.63
CA LEU A 397 11.63 46.23 -29.44
C LEU A 397 12.65 45.34 -30.18
N GLY A 398 12.21 44.42 -31.06
CA GLY A 398 13.09 43.59 -31.87
C GLY A 398 13.64 42.33 -31.18
N LEU A 399 13.21 41.99 -29.96
CA LEU A 399 13.65 40.78 -29.30
C LEU A 399 13.10 39.55 -30.01
N SER A 400 13.95 38.55 -30.29
CA SER A 400 13.50 37.28 -30.83
C SER A 400 12.63 36.55 -29.80
N LYS A 401 11.74 35.63 -30.28
CA LYS A 401 10.86 34.84 -29.40
C LYS A 401 11.62 34.13 -28.27
N ARG A 402 12.84 33.61 -28.56
CA ARG A 402 13.69 32.95 -27.56
C ARG A 402 14.24 33.94 -26.51
N LYS A 403 14.65 35.15 -26.95
CA LYS A 403 15.15 36.20 -26.03
C LYS A 403 13.99 36.73 -25.19
N THR A 404 12.82 36.97 -25.76
CA THR A 404 11.62 37.40 -25.03
C THR A 404 11.26 36.39 -23.94
N MET A 405 11.21 35.09 -24.27
CA MET A 405 10.94 34.04 -23.29
C MET A 405 11.97 34.03 -22.17
N ARG A 406 13.27 34.08 -22.49
CA ARG A 406 14.35 33.95 -21.51
C ARG A 406 14.50 35.15 -20.60
N PHE A 407 14.35 36.35 -21.11
CA PHE A 407 14.69 37.56 -20.37
C PHE A 407 13.49 38.34 -19.84
N ILE A 408 12.29 38.14 -20.39
CA ILE A 408 11.08 38.84 -20.00
C ILE A 408 10.07 37.89 -19.34
N VAL A 409 9.67 36.85 -20.03
CA VAL A 409 8.57 35.95 -19.56
C VAL A 409 9.05 35.04 -18.44
N LEU A 410 10.14 34.31 -18.62
CA LEU A 410 10.59 33.29 -17.69
C LEU A 410 10.92 33.84 -16.29
N PRO A 411 11.60 34.99 -16.14
CA PRO A 411 11.86 35.57 -14.80
C PRO A 411 10.59 35.95 -14.04
N GLN A 412 9.56 36.39 -14.76
CA GLN A 412 8.26 36.71 -14.16
C GLN A 412 7.47 35.43 -13.85
N ALA A 413 7.43 34.50 -14.78
CA ALA A 413 6.77 33.21 -14.61
C ALA A 413 7.31 32.42 -13.41
N VAL A 414 8.63 32.41 -13.20
CA VAL A 414 9.26 31.67 -12.08
C VAL A 414 8.75 32.20 -10.73
N LYS A 415 8.50 33.48 -10.58
CA LYS A 415 7.92 34.04 -9.34
C LYS A 415 6.53 33.49 -9.05
N ASN A 416 5.72 33.19 -10.07
CA ASN A 416 4.40 32.63 -9.94
C ASN A 416 4.43 31.08 -9.79
N ILE A 417 5.44 30.42 -10.40
CA ILE A 417 5.63 28.98 -10.39
C ILE A 417 6.14 28.50 -9.02
N LEU A 418 7.11 29.18 -8.42
CA LEU A 418 7.79 28.70 -7.21
C LEU A 418 6.87 28.50 -5.99
N PRO A 419 5.93 29.41 -5.67
CA PRO A 419 4.98 29.17 -4.57
C PRO A 419 4.10 27.96 -4.83
N ALA A 420 3.64 27.77 -6.07
CA ALA A 420 2.81 26.61 -6.43
C ALA A 420 3.58 25.30 -6.37
N LEU A 421 4.86 25.28 -6.79
CA LEU A 421 5.74 24.11 -6.64
C LEU A 421 6.02 23.81 -5.16
N GLY A 422 6.19 24.83 -4.33
CA GLY A 422 6.34 24.64 -2.89
C GLY A 422 5.11 23.98 -2.26
N ASN A 423 3.92 24.40 -2.64
CA ASN A 423 2.68 23.77 -2.19
C ASN A 423 2.53 22.33 -2.72
N GLU A 424 2.94 22.08 -3.97
CA GLU A 424 2.96 20.71 -4.54
C GLU A 424 3.87 19.80 -3.72
N PHE A 425 5.05 20.27 -3.30
CA PHE A 425 5.95 19.47 -2.44
C PHE A 425 5.29 19.08 -1.12
N VAL A 426 4.59 20.01 -0.46
CA VAL A 426 3.84 19.72 0.77
C VAL A 426 2.71 18.71 0.50
N THR A 427 2.07 18.79 -0.65
CA THR A 427 1.02 17.84 -1.07
C THR A 427 1.59 16.44 -1.25
N VAL A 428 2.71 16.28 -1.94
CA VAL A 428 3.41 15.02 -2.17
C VAL A 428 3.75 14.32 -0.85
N ILE A 429 4.16 15.05 0.20
CA ILE A 429 4.43 14.45 1.53
C ILE A 429 3.18 13.79 2.10
N LYS A 430 2.01 14.42 2.00
CA LYS A 430 0.75 13.87 2.53
C LYS A 430 0.22 12.72 1.68
N GLU A 431 0.28 12.85 0.36
CA GLU A 431 -0.16 11.82 -0.57
C GLU A 431 0.72 10.57 -0.52
N GLY A 432 1.98 10.71 -0.06
CA GLY A 432 2.89 9.59 0.17
C GLY A 432 2.32 8.48 1.06
N SER A 433 1.35 8.80 1.92
CA SER A 433 0.64 7.80 2.73
C SER A 433 -0.08 6.72 1.90
N VAL A 434 -0.46 7.03 0.67
CA VAL A 434 -1.17 6.09 -0.23
C VAL A 434 -0.29 4.90 -0.61
N VAL A 435 1.03 5.08 -0.75
CA VAL A 435 1.92 3.98 -1.16
C VAL A 435 2.26 3.00 -0.03
N SER A 436 1.73 3.22 1.18
CA SER A 436 1.78 2.24 2.27
C SER A 436 1.20 0.88 1.87
N VAL A 437 0.19 0.87 0.99
CA VAL A 437 -0.51 -0.35 0.53
C VAL A 437 0.38 -1.31 -0.26
N ILE A 438 1.42 -0.79 -0.93
CA ILE A 438 2.41 -1.60 -1.66
C ILE A 438 3.63 -1.94 -0.80
N GLY A 439 3.58 -1.67 0.53
CA GLY A 439 4.63 -2.02 1.48
C GLY A 439 5.75 -0.99 1.60
N VAL A 440 5.52 0.28 1.21
CA VAL A 440 6.47 1.35 1.51
C VAL A 440 6.38 1.70 2.99
N GLY A 441 7.44 1.44 3.75
CA GLY A 441 7.51 1.63 5.21
C GLY A 441 7.55 3.10 5.65
N GLU A 442 6.73 3.97 5.04
CA GLU A 442 6.58 5.39 5.38
C GLU A 442 5.76 5.57 6.68
N LEU A 443 5.54 6.82 7.10
CA LEU A 443 4.95 7.12 8.41
C LEU A 443 3.57 6.47 8.64
N MET A 444 2.69 6.47 7.64
CA MET A 444 1.36 5.89 7.79
C MET A 444 1.39 4.36 7.83
N PHE A 445 2.32 3.74 7.08
CA PHE A 445 2.61 2.31 7.18
C PHE A 445 3.06 1.93 8.59
N GLN A 446 4.07 2.63 9.13
CA GLN A 446 4.59 2.39 10.48
C GLN A 446 3.53 2.66 11.56
N THR A 447 2.64 3.63 11.31
CA THR A 447 1.50 3.90 12.20
C THR A 447 0.56 2.69 12.27
N GLY A 448 0.23 2.06 11.14
CA GLY A 448 -0.58 0.85 11.08
C GLY A 448 0.08 -0.32 11.82
N VAL A 449 1.38 -0.49 11.64
CA VAL A 449 2.20 -1.46 12.38
C VAL A 449 2.07 -1.25 13.90
N VAL A 450 2.25 0.00 14.35
CA VAL A 450 2.13 0.33 15.79
C VAL A 450 0.70 0.12 16.30
N GLN A 451 -0.32 0.42 15.51
CA GLN A 451 -1.72 0.16 15.88
C GLN A 451 -1.96 -1.34 16.14
N GLY A 452 -1.53 -2.21 15.21
CA GLY A 452 -1.66 -3.66 15.34
C GLY A 452 -0.87 -4.20 16.53
N ALA A 453 0.41 -3.87 16.62
CA ALA A 453 1.31 -4.37 17.65
C ALA A 453 1.03 -3.84 19.08
N SER A 454 0.47 -2.63 19.20
CA SER A 454 0.14 -2.02 20.50
C SER A 454 -1.29 -2.25 20.94
N PHE A 455 -2.15 -2.75 20.07
CA PHE A 455 -3.61 -2.84 20.28
C PHE A 455 -4.25 -1.50 20.67
N LYS A 456 -3.61 -0.37 20.30
CA LYS A 456 -4.10 0.99 20.54
C LYS A 456 -4.49 1.63 19.19
N PRO A 457 -5.72 1.50 18.76
CA PRO A 457 -6.12 1.87 17.40
C PRO A 457 -6.06 3.39 17.13
N PHE A 458 -6.30 4.24 18.13
CA PHE A 458 -6.38 5.69 17.94
C PHE A 458 -5.08 6.42 18.27
N PHE A 459 -4.39 6.04 19.33
CA PHE A 459 -3.24 6.78 19.86
C PHE A 459 -2.08 6.92 18.84
N PRO A 460 -1.69 5.87 18.09
CA PRO A 460 -0.69 6.01 17.03
C PRO A 460 -1.10 6.95 15.89
N LEU A 461 -2.39 7.00 15.53
CA LEU A 461 -2.90 7.95 14.53
C LEU A 461 -2.78 9.40 15.00
N LEU A 462 -3.05 9.64 16.29
CA LEU A 462 -2.87 10.97 16.88
C LEU A 462 -1.40 11.41 16.78
N ILE A 463 -0.45 10.52 17.10
CA ILE A 463 0.98 10.78 16.97
C ILE A 463 1.35 11.09 15.50
N ALA A 464 0.92 10.25 14.57
CA ALA A 464 1.18 10.46 13.14
C ALA A 464 0.61 11.80 12.64
N SER A 465 -0.60 12.16 13.08
CA SER A 465 -1.23 13.45 12.76
C SER A 465 -0.35 14.62 13.20
N PHE A 466 0.18 14.60 14.43
CA PHE A 466 1.10 15.63 14.91
C PHE A 466 2.41 15.66 14.13
N ILE A 467 2.98 14.50 13.79
CA ILE A 467 4.21 14.43 13.00
C ILE A 467 3.98 15.02 11.60
N TYR A 468 2.91 14.63 10.89
CA TYR A 468 2.56 15.21 9.58
C TYR A 468 2.36 16.72 9.68
N PHE A 469 1.65 17.20 10.72
CA PHE A 469 1.45 18.62 10.94
C PHE A 469 2.78 19.37 11.12
N ILE A 470 3.67 18.87 11.98
CA ILE A 470 4.99 19.47 12.21
C ILE A 470 5.82 19.49 10.91
N LEU A 471 5.85 18.39 10.16
CA LEU A 471 6.57 18.31 8.89
C LEU A 471 6.04 19.33 7.88
N THR A 472 4.74 19.29 7.61
CA THR A 472 4.12 20.15 6.59
C THR A 472 4.17 21.62 7.00
N PHE A 473 3.95 21.93 8.27
CA PHE A 473 4.07 23.28 8.81
C PHE A 473 5.49 23.83 8.68
N THR A 474 6.50 23.07 9.10
CA THR A 474 7.91 23.48 9.05
C THR A 474 8.36 23.72 7.61
N ILE A 475 8.03 22.79 6.70
CA ILE A 475 8.39 22.91 5.29
C ILE A 475 7.67 24.10 4.65
N SER A 476 6.36 24.28 4.89
CA SER A 476 5.62 25.43 4.38
C SER A 476 6.19 26.77 4.88
N ARG A 477 6.62 26.86 6.13
CA ARG A 477 7.27 28.06 6.66
C ARG A 477 8.63 28.33 6.03
N ALA A 478 9.44 27.27 5.83
CA ALA A 478 10.74 27.38 5.17
C ALA A 478 10.60 27.85 3.72
N LEU A 479 9.64 27.29 2.99
CA LEU A 479 9.32 27.70 1.61
C LEU A 479 8.84 29.15 1.55
N GLY A 480 7.88 29.54 2.41
CA GLY A 480 7.38 30.92 2.45
C GLY A 480 8.46 31.94 2.84
N TYR A 481 9.45 31.56 3.64
CA TYR A 481 10.62 32.41 3.89
C TYR A 481 11.51 32.58 2.64
N ALA A 482 11.78 31.46 1.94
CA ALA A 482 12.55 31.49 0.69
C ALA A 482 11.86 32.31 -0.39
N GLU A 483 10.55 32.22 -0.54
CA GLU A 483 9.72 33.03 -1.46
C GLU A 483 9.84 34.54 -1.15
N LYS A 484 9.69 34.93 0.12
CA LYS A 484 9.80 36.32 0.54
C LYS A 484 11.20 36.90 0.26
N ARG A 485 12.25 36.08 0.43
CA ARG A 485 13.61 36.51 0.14
C ARG A 485 13.83 36.76 -1.36
N MET A 486 13.35 35.82 -2.21
CA MET A 486 13.43 35.98 -3.67
C MET A 486 12.63 37.19 -4.19
N ALA A 487 11.45 37.44 -3.63
CA ALA A 487 10.64 38.59 -3.99
C ALA A 487 11.32 39.95 -3.65
N ARG A 488 12.14 40.00 -2.60
CA ARG A 488 12.90 41.19 -2.21
C ARG A 488 14.13 41.46 -3.07
N THR A 489 14.78 40.42 -3.58
CA THR A 489 16.02 40.57 -4.40
C THR A 489 15.72 41.07 -5.81
N SER A 490 14.46 41.21 -6.18
CA SER A 490 14.01 41.65 -7.51
C SER A 490 13.35 43.02 -7.54
N ARG A 491 13.44 43.78 -6.45
CA ARG A 491 13.22 45.23 -6.39
C ARG A 491 14.57 45.96 -6.44
#